data_c122d02c82efc474e96c09a42593c9ae
#
_entry.id   c122d02c82efc474e96c09a42593c9ae
#
_cell.length_a   1.000
_cell.length_b   1.000
_cell.length_c   1.000
_cell.angle_alpha   90.00
_cell.angle_beta   90.00
_cell.angle_gamma   90.00
#
_symmetry.space_group_name_H-M   'P 1'
#
loop_
_entity.id
_entity.type
_entity.pdbx_description
1 polymer ?
#
loop_
_entity_poly.entity_id
_entity_poly.type
_entity_poly.pdbx_seq_one_letter_code
_entity_poly.pdbx_strand_id
1 'polypeptide(L)'
;MRHARVMGLAGLAVLAVGAVAFAQTTVVPVPDNAPVETAPLDINLAKTTWGDAKAGQTKAAACAACHGADGNPSDPQYPRLAGQSERYIAQQLALFASGERNTGMAAVMAPFAQT
;
A
#
# COMPACT_ATOMS: atom_id res chain seq x y z
N MET A 1 60.94 -6.99 -69.62
CA MET A 1 61.23 -8.12 -68.73
C MET A 1 61.03 -7.69 -67.28
N ARG A 2 60.20 -8.22 -66.57
CA ARG A 2 59.90 -8.29 -65.13
C ARG A 2 58.43 -8.00 -64.86
N HIS A 3 57.76 -9.10 -64.69
CA HIS A 3 56.35 -9.12 -64.28
C HIS A 3 56.20 -8.77 -62.80
N ALA A 4 55.57 -7.66 -62.46
CA ALA A 4 55.14 -7.33 -61.09
C ALA A 4 53.78 -7.99 -60.81
N ARG A 5 53.80 -8.95 -59.96
CA ARG A 5 52.57 -9.60 -59.43
C ARG A 5 51.94 -8.65 -58.41
N VAL A 6 50.80 -8.14 -58.73
CA VAL A 6 49.95 -7.42 -57.74
C VAL A 6 49.15 -8.46 -56.93
N MET A 7 49.53 -8.64 -55.67
CA MET A 7 48.76 -9.42 -54.72
C MET A 7 47.58 -8.58 -54.22
N GLY A 8 46.42 -8.95 -54.64
CA GLY A 8 45.20 -8.37 -54.09
C GLY A 8 44.95 -8.84 -52.66
N LEU A 9 44.91 -7.91 -51.72
CA LEU A 9 44.45 -8.14 -50.34
C LEU A 9 42.92 -8.17 -50.35
N ALA A 10 42.36 -9.36 -50.23
CA ALA A 10 40.93 -9.53 -49.96
C ALA A 10 40.64 -9.13 -48.51
N GLY A 11 40.06 -7.96 -48.33
CA GLY A 11 39.58 -7.50 -47.01
C GLY A 11 38.33 -8.29 -46.61
N LEU A 12 38.46 -9.09 -45.57
CA LEU A 12 37.33 -9.73 -44.90
C LEU A 12 36.59 -8.64 -44.08
N ALA A 13 35.45 -8.20 -44.56
CA ALA A 13 34.54 -7.38 -43.79
C ALA A 13 33.79 -8.29 -42.82
N VAL A 14 34.19 -8.25 -41.55
CA VAL A 14 33.41 -8.89 -40.47
C VAL A 14 32.22 -8.02 -40.15
N LEU A 15 31.04 -8.39 -40.62
CA LEU A 15 29.77 -7.81 -40.17
C LEU A 15 29.49 -8.31 -38.74
N ALA A 16 29.75 -7.45 -37.76
CA ALA A 16 29.29 -7.67 -36.41
C ALA A 16 27.76 -7.49 -36.38
N VAL A 17 27.03 -8.59 -36.41
CA VAL A 17 25.59 -8.59 -36.13
C VAL A 17 25.43 -8.39 -34.63
N GLY A 18 25.14 -7.14 -34.25
CA GLY A 18 24.77 -6.81 -32.87
C GLY A 18 23.46 -7.53 -32.52
N ALA A 19 23.53 -8.53 -31.66
CA ALA A 19 22.36 -9.14 -31.06
C ALA A 19 21.71 -8.12 -30.12
N VAL A 20 20.60 -7.52 -30.56
CA VAL A 20 19.74 -6.72 -29.69
C VAL A 20 19.06 -7.70 -28.77
N ALA A 21 19.56 -7.80 -27.54
CA ALA A 21 18.87 -8.53 -26.48
C ALA A 21 17.59 -7.76 -26.14
N PHE A 22 16.47 -8.19 -26.67
CA PHE A 22 15.18 -7.77 -26.15
C PHE A 22 15.07 -8.30 -24.73
N ALA A 23 15.10 -7.38 -23.75
CA ALA A 23 14.74 -7.73 -22.38
C ALA A 23 13.31 -8.25 -22.42
N GLN A 24 13.18 -9.55 -22.28
CA GLN A 24 11.87 -10.18 -22.11
C GLN A 24 11.38 -9.71 -20.73
N THR A 25 10.46 -8.76 -20.75
CA THR A 25 9.68 -8.47 -19.55
C THR A 25 8.98 -9.77 -19.16
N THR A 26 9.48 -10.40 -18.13
CA THR A 26 8.77 -11.52 -17.52
C THR A 26 7.44 -10.96 -17.03
N VAL A 27 6.39 -11.21 -17.79
CA VAL A 27 5.03 -10.98 -17.31
C VAL A 27 4.88 -11.82 -16.06
N VAL A 28 4.85 -11.17 -14.90
CA VAL A 28 4.52 -11.86 -13.65
C VAL A 28 3.14 -12.46 -13.87
N PRO A 29 2.97 -13.78 -13.78
CA PRO A 29 1.65 -14.38 -13.93
C PRO A 29 0.70 -13.70 -12.98
N VAL A 30 -0.38 -13.14 -13.51
CA VAL A 30 -1.50 -12.68 -12.66
C VAL A 30 -1.91 -13.91 -11.85
N PRO A 31 -1.91 -13.82 -10.51
CA PRO A 31 -2.35 -14.94 -9.69
C PRO A 31 -3.70 -15.40 -10.18
N ASP A 32 -3.83 -16.71 -10.36
CA ASP A 32 -5.07 -17.34 -10.78
C ASP A 32 -6.23 -16.73 -9.98
N ASN A 33 -7.22 -16.19 -10.68
CA ASN A 33 -8.44 -15.65 -10.07
C ASN A 33 -9.32 -16.77 -9.47
N ALA A 34 -8.71 -17.87 -9.07
CA ALA A 34 -9.41 -18.87 -8.29
C ALA A 34 -10.04 -18.16 -7.06
N PRO A 35 -11.32 -18.33 -6.81
CA PRO A 35 -11.95 -17.77 -5.62
C PRO A 35 -11.13 -18.18 -4.40
N VAL A 36 -10.60 -17.19 -3.68
CA VAL A 36 -9.97 -17.46 -2.39
C VAL A 36 -11.08 -18.06 -1.54
N GLU A 37 -10.96 -19.33 -1.22
CA GLU A 37 -11.85 -19.99 -0.26
C GLU A 37 -11.62 -19.31 1.09
N THR A 38 -12.35 -18.21 1.32
CA THR A 38 -12.36 -17.56 2.62
C THR A 38 -13.04 -18.49 3.58
N ALA A 39 -12.31 -18.96 4.58
CA ALA A 39 -12.93 -19.65 5.71
C ALA A 39 -14.17 -18.85 6.14
N PRO A 40 -15.31 -19.49 6.41
CA PRO A 40 -16.51 -18.80 6.84
C PRO A 40 -16.14 -17.86 7.98
N LEU A 41 -16.41 -16.56 7.79
CA LEU A 41 -16.19 -15.58 8.84
C LEU A 41 -17.21 -15.91 9.94
N ASP A 42 -16.76 -16.62 10.97
CA ASP A 42 -17.61 -16.93 12.13
C ASP A 42 -17.83 -15.64 12.93
N ILE A 43 -18.73 -14.79 12.38
CA ILE A 43 -19.15 -13.57 13.06
C ILE A 43 -20.17 -13.98 14.10
N ASN A 44 -19.69 -14.34 15.27
CA ASN A 44 -20.57 -14.51 16.42
C ASN A 44 -21.02 -13.14 16.91
N LEU A 45 -22.03 -12.57 16.25
CA LEU A 45 -22.63 -11.28 16.60
C LEU A 45 -23.18 -11.25 18.04
N ALA A 46 -23.49 -12.41 18.61
CA ALA A 46 -23.96 -12.52 19.99
C ALA A 46 -22.84 -12.26 21.02
N LYS A 47 -21.57 -12.38 20.62
CA LYS A 47 -20.41 -12.08 21.48
C LYS A 47 -19.79 -10.71 21.21
N THR A 48 -20.29 -9.96 20.24
CA THR A 48 -19.78 -8.62 19.94
C THR A 48 -20.30 -7.66 20.99
N THR A 49 -19.47 -7.31 21.95
CA THR A 49 -19.75 -6.21 22.88
C THR A 49 -19.48 -4.90 22.14
N TRP A 50 -20.56 -4.18 21.88
CA TRP A 50 -20.46 -2.83 21.33
C TRP A 50 -19.99 -1.87 22.42
N GLY A 51 -19.23 -0.85 22.05
CA GLY A 51 -18.82 0.19 22.98
C GLY A 51 -20.02 1.01 23.49
N ASP A 52 -19.85 1.64 24.63
CA ASP A 52 -20.82 2.60 25.16
C ASP A 52 -20.58 3.98 24.52
N ALA A 53 -21.49 4.40 23.65
CA ALA A 53 -21.40 5.66 22.91
C ALA A 53 -21.36 6.87 23.85
N LYS A 54 -22.07 6.82 25.00
CA LYS A 54 -22.09 7.91 25.98
C LYS A 54 -20.75 8.02 26.72
N ALA A 55 -20.19 6.90 27.14
CA ALA A 55 -18.85 6.87 27.74
C ALA A 55 -17.77 7.25 26.72
N GLY A 56 -17.93 6.84 25.45
CA GLY A 56 -17.06 7.17 24.33
C GLY A 56 -17.04 8.64 24.00
N GLN A 57 -18.15 9.35 24.13
CA GLN A 57 -18.24 10.79 23.81
C GLN A 57 -17.20 11.64 24.57
N THR A 58 -17.02 11.37 25.86
CA THR A 58 -16.03 12.10 26.67
C THR A 58 -14.60 11.77 26.22
N LYS A 59 -14.33 10.51 25.90
CA LYS A 59 -13.02 10.07 25.43
C LYS A 59 -12.68 10.63 24.05
N ALA A 60 -13.68 10.74 23.18
CA ALA A 60 -13.51 11.26 21.82
C ALA A 60 -13.25 12.77 21.76
N ALA A 61 -13.39 13.50 22.87
CA ALA A 61 -13.16 14.95 22.90
C ALA A 61 -11.76 15.34 22.42
N ALA A 62 -10.74 14.52 22.72
CA ALA A 62 -9.37 14.75 22.26
C ALA A 62 -9.23 14.61 20.73
N CYS A 63 -10.07 13.81 20.10
CA CYS A 63 -10.05 13.57 18.65
C CYS A 63 -10.73 14.71 17.89
N ALA A 64 -11.68 15.39 18.54
CA ALA A 64 -12.52 16.45 17.95
C ALA A 64 -11.73 17.64 17.42
N ALA A 65 -10.58 17.94 18.02
CA ALA A 65 -9.74 19.06 17.62
C ALA A 65 -9.27 18.97 16.16
N CYS A 66 -9.01 17.77 15.69
CA CYS A 66 -8.54 17.52 14.31
C CYS A 66 -9.65 16.94 13.43
N HIS A 67 -10.44 16.01 13.96
CA HIS A 67 -11.42 15.26 13.18
C HIS A 67 -12.83 15.88 13.20
N GLY A 68 -13.01 17.02 13.89
CA GLY A 68 -14.32 17.62 14.09
C GLY A 68 -15.13 16.95 15.23
N ALA A 69 -15.95 17.74 15.91
CA ALA A 69 -16.77 17.23 17.05
C ALA A 69 -17.80 16.18 16.63
N ASP A 70 -18.20 16.20 15.38
CA ASP A 70 -19.12 15.25 14.74
C ASP A 70 -18.39 14.22 13.84
N GLY A 71 -17.06 14.21 13.86
CA GLY A 71 -16.23 13.34 13.00
C GLY A 71 -16.13 13.79 11.55
N ASN A 72 -16.53 15.03 11.25
CA ASN A 72 -16.39 15.66 9.93
C ASN A 72 -15.37 16.81 10.02
N PRO A 73 -14.11 16.59 9.65
CA PRO A 73 -13.09 17.63 9.75
C PRO A 73 -13.33 18.76 8.72
N SER A 74 -12.99 19.98 9.10
CA SER A 74 -12.96 21.12 8.18
C SER A 74 -11.69 21.19 7.35
N ASP A 75 -10.60 20.59 7.83
CA ASP A 75 -9.31 20.53 7.15
C ASP A 75 -9.18 19.18 6.42
N PRO A 76 -8.94 19.18 5.09
CA PRO A 76 -8.84 17.96 4.29
C PRO A 76 -7.64 17.08 4.63
N GLN A 77 -6.68 17.56 5.42
CA GLN A 77 -5.57 16.73 5.91
C GLN A 77 -6.02 15.67 6.91
N TYR A 78 -7.12 15.90 7.62
CA TYR A 78 -7.64 14.97 8.59
C TYR A 78 -8.73 14.08 7.97
N PRO A 79 -8.64 12.77 8.14
CA PRO A 79 -9.66 11.88 7.60
C PRO A 79 -10.99 12.03 8.34
N ARG A 80 -12.08 11.90 7.59
CA ARG A 80 -13.42 11.82 8.12
C ARG A 80 -13.60 10.53 8.92
N LEU A 81 -14.12 10.65 10.15
CA LEU A 81 -14.44 9.53 11.03
C LEU A 81 -15.95 9.22 11.04
N ALA A 82 -16.78 10.23 10.78
CA ALA A 82 -18.22 10.06 10.71
C ALA A 82 -18.62 8.98 9.70
N GLY A 83 -19.44 8.02 10.13
CA GLY A 83 -19.89 6.90 9.31
C GLY A 83 -18.94 5.71 9.25
N GLN A 84 -17.76 5.78 9.87
CA GLN A 84 -16.87 4.62 10.00
C GLN A 84 -17.43 3.64 11.04
N SER A 85 -17.22 2.34 10.82
CA SER A 85 -17.64 1.33 11.77
C SER A 85 -16.79 1.36 13.05
N GLU A 86 -17.40 1.05 14.19
CA GLU A 86 -16.71 0.93 15.47
C GLU A 86 -15.50 -0.02 15.38
N ARG A 87 -15.69 -1.18 14.76
CA ARG A 87 -14.62 -2.17 14.56
C ARG A 87 -13.44 -1.59 13.80
N TYR A 88 -13.71 -0.84 12.74
CA TYR A 88 -12.65 -0.21 11.95
C TYR A 88 -11.88 0.82 12.78
N ILE A 89 -12.60 1.70 13.49
CA ILE A 89 -11.98 2.71 14.36
C ILE A 89 -11.12 2.05 15.42
N ALA A 90 -11.64 1.04 16.14
CA ALA A 90 -10.89 0.33 17.16
C ALA A 90 -9.63 -0.33 16.60
N GLN A 91 -9.72 -0.97 15.44
CA GLN A 91 -8.57 -1.57 14.77
C GLN A 91 -7.53 -0.52 14.38
N GLN A 92 -7.94 0.61 13.83
CA GLN A 92 -7.02 1.67 13.43
C GLN A 92 -6.31 2.29 14.65
N LEU A 93 -7.02 2.50 15.75
CA LEU A 93 -6.42 2.97 16.99
C LEU A 93 -5.38 1.96 17.52
N ALA A 94 -5.67 0.67 17.47
CA ALA A 94 -4.71 -0.36 17.86
C ALA A 94 -3.44 -0.33 17.00
N LEU A 95 -3.58 -0.18 15.67
CA LEU A 95 -2.45 -0.07 14.74
C LEU A 95 -1.61 1.20 14.97
N PHE A 96 -2.23 2.33 15.33
CA PHE A 96 -1.50 3.54 15.71
C PHE A 96 -0.78 3.35 17.05
N ALA A 97 -1.44 2.76 18.03
CA ALA A 97 -0.86 2.53 19.35
C ALA A 97 0.35 1.58 19.31
N SER A 98 0.29 0.53 18.48
CA SER A 98 1.40 -0.42 18.27
C SER A 98 2.51 0.14 17.39
N GLY A 99 2.27 1.24 16.68
CA GLY A 99 3.23 1.80 15.71
C GLY A 99 3.27 1.06 14.37
N GLU A 100 2.40 0.08 14.12
CA GLU A 100 2.31 -0.59 12.83
C GLU A 100 1.79 0.33 11.73
N ARG A 101 0.95 1.29 12.09
CA ARG A 101 0.51 2.36 11.20
C ARG A 101 1.16 3.68 11.61
N ASN A 102 2.36 3.97 11.07
CA ASN A 102 3.17 5.12 11.49
C ASN A 102 3.74 5.96 10.33
N THR A 103 3.28 5.76 9.10
CA THR A 103 3.81 6.48 7.93
C THR A 103 3.10 7.82 7.70
N GLY A 104 3.88 8.84 7.33
CA GLY A 104 3.36 10.18 7.03
C GLY A 104 2.58 10.77 8.22
N MET A 105 1.42 11.37 7.93
CA MET A 105 0.55 11.98 8.95
C MET A 105 -0.04 10.96 9.94
N ALA A 106 -0.02 9.66 9.61
CA ALA A 106 -0.50 8.63 10.52
C ALA A 106 0.32 8.53 11.81
N ALA A 107 1.61 8.89 11.76
CA ALA A 107 2.48 8.91 12.94
C ALA A 107 1.99 9.85 14.05
N VAL A 108 1.28 10.92 13.69
CA VAL A 108 0.72 11.90 14.65
C VAL A 108 -0.32 11.25 15.56
N MET A 109 -0.96 10.16 15.11
CA MET A 109 -2.02 9.49 15.85
C MET A 109 -1.53 8.64 17.03
N ALA A 110 -0.26 8.22 17.04
CA ALA A 110 0.27 7.31 18.05
C ALA A 110 0.05 7.80 19.52
N PRO A 111 0.40 9.04 19.91
CA PRO A 111 0.18 9.50 21.27
C PRO A 111 -1.30 9.58 21.66
N PHE A 112 -2.19 9.86 20.73
CA PHE A 112 -3.64 9.91 20.99
C PHE A 112 -4.25 8.52 21.12
N ALA A 113 -3.69 7.53 20.43
CA ALA A 113 -4.18 6.16 20.46
C ALA A 113 -3.70 5.37 21.68
N GLN A 114 -2.67 5.87 22.40
CA GLN A 114 -2.12 5.24 23.62
C GLN A 114 -2.81 5.68 24.90
N THR A 115 -3.67 6.68 24.83
CA THR A 115 -4.45 7.20 25.97
C THR A 115 -5.82 6.59 25.98
#